data_ff3eeebcdf764f3f9728f60e4f4680a8
#
_entry.id   ff3eeebcdf764f3f9728f60e4f4680a8
#
_cell.length_a   1.000
_cell.length_b   1.000
_cell.length_c   1.000
_cell.angle_alpha   90.00
_cell.angle_beta   90.00
_cell.angle_gamma   90.00
#
_symmetry.space_group_name_H-M   'P 1'
#
loop_
_entity.id
_entity.type
_entity.pdbx_description
1 polymer ?
#
loop_
_entity_poly.entity_id
_entity_poly.type
_entity_poly.pdbx_seq_one_letter_code
_entity_poly.pdbx_strand_id
1 'polypeptide(L)'
;YIHPLQMHFADAVRATLPAHLTHCYFVTSGSEANELALRLARAHSGRRGMIVQDHAYHGHTTGTIDISPYKFNGPGGDGAPDWVEISELADPYRGRFGYDDAKAGEKYAADVERAIGALAERGHGLAGFIAESFPSVGGQIEPPAGYLSSVYERVREAGGLCIADEVQTGLGRLGDAYWGFETQQASRT
;
A
#
# COMPACT_ATOMS: atom_id res chain seq x y z
N TYR A 1 -19.21 24.70 -5.05
CA TYR A 1 -18.50 25.84 -4.46
C TYR A 1 -17.10 25.40 -4.06
N ILE A 2 -16.07 26.19 -4.43
CA ILE A 2 -14.68 25.95 -4.02
C ILE A 2 -14.37 26.93 -2.90
N HIS A 3 -13.97 26.41 -1.73
CA HIS A 3 -13.56 27.25 -0.62
C HIS A 3 -12.06 27.59 -0.73
N PRO A 4 -11.62 28.85 -0.60
CA PRO A 4 -10.20 29.23 -0.77
C PRO A 4 -9.24 28.44 0.15
N LEU A 5 -9.63 28.15 1.39
CA LEU A 5 -8.81 27.36 2.31
C LEU A 5 -8.58 25.94 1.83
N GLN A 6 -9.49 25.35 1.06
CA GLN A 6 -9.30 24.02 0.49
C GLN A 6 -8.14 24.02 -0.52
N MET A 7 -8.02 25.06 -1.33
CA MET A 7 -6.91 25.22 -2.27
C MET A 7 -5.58 25.39 -1.53
N HIS A 8 -5.55 26.29 -0.56
CA HIS A 8 -4.35 26.51 0.26
C HIS A 8 -3.92 25.23 0.99
N PHE A 9 -4.87 24.46 1.52
CA PHE A 9 -4.58 23.20 2.19
C PHE A 9 -4.05 22.15 1.21
N ALA A 10 -4.65 22.04 0.01
CA ALA A 10 -4.14 21.15 -1.03
C ALA A 10 -2.70 21.48 -1.43
N ASP A 11 -2.38 22.76 -1.58
CA ASP A 11 -1.02 23.21 -1.92
C ASP A 11 -0.04 22.92 -0.77
N ALA A 12 -0.45 23.15 0.47
CA ALA A 12 0.37 22.83 1.64
C ALA A 12 0.66 21.32 1.76
N VAL A 13 -0.34 20.46 1.54
CA VAL A 13 -0.16 19.00 1.54
C VAL A 13 0.76 18.57 0.39
N ARG A 14 0.53 19.07 -0.82
CA ARG A 14 1.35 18.74 -1.99
C ARG A 14 2.81 19.15 -1.81
N ALA A 15 3.07 20.26 -1.13
CA ALA A 15 4.43 20.73 -0.84
C ALA A 15 5.23 19.78 0.06
N THR A 16 4.58 18.86 0.77
CA THR A 16 5.22 17.83 1.61
C THR A 16 5.42 16.50 0.90
N LEU A 17 4.90 16.35 -0.31
CA LEU A 17 4.92 15.11 -1.09
C LEU A 17 6.01 15.15 -2.18
N PRO A 18 6.45 13.99 -2.69
CA PRO A 18 7.29 13.92 -3.88
C PRO A 18 6.70 14.71 -5.05
N ALA A 19 7.54 15.40 -5.83
CA ALA A 19 7.12 16.36 -6.85
C ALA A 19 6.21 15.77 -7.95
N HIS A 20 6.26 14.47 -8.18
CA HIS A 20 5.40 13.79 -9.15
C HIS A 20 3.95 13.59 -8.65
N LEU A 21 3.69 13.69 -7.34
CA LEU A 21 2.35 13.60 -6.76
C LEU A 21 1.67 14.97 -6.81
N THR A 22 1.10 15.30 -7.97
CA THR A 22 0.62 16.65 -8.28
C THR A 22 -0.86 16.88 -8.02
N HIS A 23 -1.64 15.83 -7.75
CA HIS A 23 -3.08 15.92 -7.54
C HIS A 23 -3.45 15.61 -6.10
N CYS A 24 -4.47 16.30 -5.59
CA CYS A 24 -5.00 16.09 -4.24
C CYS A 24 -6.53 15.98 -4.31
N TYR A 25 -7.08 14.95 -3.69
CA TYR A 25 -8.51 14.74 -3.54
C TYR A 25 -8.87 14.73 -2.06
N PHE A 26 -9.93 15.43 -1.69
CA PHE A 26 -10.43 15.43 -0.33
C PHE A 26 -11.64 14.52 -0.22
N VAL A 27 -11.60 13.63 0.76
CA VAL A 27 -12.66 12.68 1.10
C VAL A 27 -12.86 12.70 2.62
N THR A 28 -13.81 11.95 3.16
CA THR A 28 -14.20 12.05 4.56
C THR A 28 -13.59 10.97 5.45
N SER A 29 -12.93 9.96 4.87
CA SER A 29 -12.33 8.86 5.62
C SER A 29 -11.20 8.17 4.85
N GLY A 30 -10.34 7.40 5.56
CA GLY A 30 -9.37 6.52 4.94
C GLY A 30 -10.01 5.44 4.05
N SER A 31 -11.19 4.94 4.42
CA SER A 31 -11.94 3.99 3.58
C SER A 31 -12.30 4.60 2.22
N GLU A 32 -12.78 5.84 2.20
CA GLU A 32 -13.07 6.54 0.94
C GLU A 32 -11.80 6.87 0.15
N ALA A 33 -10.71 7.23 0.84
CA ALA A 33 -9.42 7.49 0.19
C ALA A 33 -8.91 6.24 -0.53
N ASN A 34 -8.90 5.10 0.16
CA ASN A 34 -8.44 3.82 -0.40
C ASN A 34 -9.38 3.29 -1.49
N GLU A 35 -10.69 3.48 -1.36
CA GLU A 35 -11.67 3.16 -2.41
C GLU A 35 -11.39 3.99 -3.68
N LEU A 36 -11.11 5.28 -3.52
CA LEU A 36 -10.75 6.14 -4.65
C LEU A 36 -9.40 5.73 -5.26
N ALA A 37 -8.39 5.44 -4.44
CA ALA A 37 -7.09 4.97 -4.91
C ALA A 37 -7.20 3.67 -5.72
N LEU A 38 -7.98 2.70 -5.24
CA LEU A 38 -8.29 1.46 -5.95
C LEU A 38 -8.94 1.72 -7.32
N ARG A 39 -9.92 2.62 -7.38
CA ARG A 39 -10.56 3.01 -8.63
C ARG A 39 -9.60 3.69 -9.60
N LEU A 40 -8.75 4.59 -9.10
CA LEU A 40 -7.75 5.29 -9.91
C LEU A 40 -6.71 4.32 -10.47
N ALA A 41 -6.22 3.38 -9.65
CA ALA A 41 -5.27 2.36 -10.09
C ALA A 41 -5.84 1.51 -11.23
N ARG A 42 -7.09 1.08 -11.11
CA ARG A 42 -7.79 0.30 -12.14
C ARG A 42 -8.05 1.12 -13.41
N ALA A 43 -8.49 2.37 -13.27
CA ALA A 43 -8.75 3.25 -14.40
C ALA A 43 -7.46 3.58 -15.18
N HIS A 44 -6.35 3.80 -14.48
CA HIS A 44 -5.07 4.11 -15.09
C HIS A 44 -4.47 2.90 -15.81
N SER A 45 -4.43 1.74 -15.14
CA SER A 45 -3.80 0.53 -15.68
C SER A 45 -4.66 -0.22 -16.70
N GLY A 46 -5.99 -0.02 -16.69
CA GLY A 46 -6.95 -0.84 -17.41
C GLY A 46 -7.04 -2.29 -16.89
N ARG A 47 -6.48 -2.54 -15.70
CA ARG A 47 -6.35 -3.87 -15.08
C ARG A 47 -7.12 -3.94 -13.78
N ARG A 48 -7.31 -5.14 -13.20
CA ARG A 48 -8.11 -5.33 -11.99
C ARG A 48 -7.32 -5.86 -10.79
N GLY A 49 -6.25 -6.61 -11.02
CA GLY A 49 -5.51 -7.32 -9.98
C GLY A 49 -4.89 -6.38 -8.94
N MET A 50 -5.02 -6.73 -7.68
CA MET A 50 -4.38 -6.01 -6.57
C MET A 50 -3.52 -6.96 -5.75
N ILE A 51 -2.37 -6.48 -5.31
CA ILE A 51 -1.56 -7.15 -4.30
C ILE A 51 -1.69 -6.37 -3.00
N VAL A 52 -1.93 -7.08 -1.91
CA VAL A 52 -2.08 -6.53 -0.56
C VAL A 52 -1.13 -7.23 0.39
N GLN A 53 -0.65 -6.53 1.40
CA GLN A 53 0.19 -7.14 2.43
C GLN A 53 -0.68 -7.96 3.41
N ASP A 54 -0.20 -9.12 3.83
CA ASP A 54 -0.91 -9.93 4.82
C ASP A 54 -1.18 -9.13 6.11
N HIS A 55 -2.30 -9.43 6.78
CA HIS A 55 -2.80 -8.74 7.96
C HIS A 55 -3.18 -7.26 7.75
N ALA A 56 -3.10 -6.70 6.54
CA ALA A 56 -3.44 -5.30 6.28
C ALA A 56 -4.94 -5.02 6.47
N TYR A 57 -5.23 -3.75 6.80
CA TYR A 57 -6.59 -3.20 6.88
C TYR A 57 -6.65 -1.85 6.18
N HIS A 58 -7.46 -1.73 5.14
CA HIS A 58 -7.55 -0.53 4.31
C HIS A 58 -8.93 0.14 4.34
N GLY A 59 -9.84 -0.32 5.18
CA GLY A 59 -11.16 0.27 5.34
C GLY A 59 -12.30 -0.74 5.37
N HIS A 60 -13.53 -0.24 5.34
CA HIS A 60 -14.74 -1.05 5.50
C HIS A 60 -15.84 -0.77 4.45
N THR A 61 -15.51 -0.08 3.36
CA THR A 61 -16.35 -0.11 2.14
C THR A 61 -16.20 -1.49 1.48
N THR A 62 -17.13 -1.85 0.61
CA THR A 62 -17.08 -3.17 -0.06
C THR A 62 -15.73 -3.41 -0.75
N GLY A 63 -15.25 -2.43 -1.51
CA GLY A 63 -13.96 -2.59 -2.22
C GLY A 63 -12.75 -2.60 -1.29
N THR A 64 -12.78 -1.85 -0.17
CA THR A 64 -11.67 -1.87 0.79
C THR A 64 -11.66 -3.11 1.69
N ILE A 65 -12.83 -3.73 1.98
CA ILE A 65 -12.88 -5.03 2.63
C ILE A 65 -12.22 -6.09 1.75
N ASP A 66 -12.48 -6.07 0.46
CA ASP A 66 -11.91 -7.01 -0.52
C ASP A 66 -10.37 -6.97 -0.58
N ILE A 67 -9.75 -5.85 -0.18
CA ILE A 67 -8.30 -5.66 -0.13
C ILE A 67 -7.75 -5.61 1.30
N SER A 68 -8.51 -6.08 2.28
CA SER A 68 -8.13 -6.08 3.71
C SER A 68 -8.07 -7.50 4.26
N PRO A 69 -6.91 -8.19 4.20
CA PRO A 69 -6.74 -9.54 4.75
C PRO A 69 -7.21 -9.67 6.19
N TYR A 70 -6.99 -8.65 7.01
CA TYR A 70 -7.51 -8.60 8.39
C TYR A 70 -9.04 -8.84 8.47
N LYS A 71 -9.79 -8.43 7.44
CA LYS A 71 -11.24 -8.61 7.40
C LYS A 71 -11.65 -9.91 6.71
N PHE A 72 -11.20 -10.15 5.48
CA PHE A 72 -11.68 -11.29 4.72
C PHE A 72 -11.13 -12.64 5.21
N ASN A 73 -10.00 -12.66 5.94
CA ASN A 73 -9.48 -13.84 6.63
C ASN A 73 -9.97 -13.95 8.08
N GLY A 74 -10.66 -12.92 8.61
CA GLY A 74 -11.20 -12.90 9.96
C GLY A 74 -12.55 -13.62 10.10
N PRO A 75 -13.11 -13.66 11.32
CA PRO A 75 -14.43 -14.27 11.56
C PRO A 75 -15.52 -13.61 10.69
N GLY A 76 -16.23 -14.44 9.92
CA GLY A 76 -17.28 -13.98 9.00
C GLY A 76 -16.78 -13.38 7.69
N GLY A 77 -15.49 -13.52 7.38
CA GLY A 77 -14.94 -13.13 6.09
C GLY A 77 -15.09 -14.23 5.03
N ASP A 78 -15.18 -13.83 3.76
CA ASP A 78 -15.40 -14.72 2.61
C ASP A 78 -14.08 -15.14 1.91
N GLY A 79 -12.93 -14.78 2.48
CA GLY A 79 -11.61 -14.95 1.86
C GLY A 79 -11.30 -13.88 0.81
N ALA A 80 -10.11 -13.97 0.21
CA ALA A 80 -9.68 -13.06 -0.83
C ALA A 80 -10.48 -13.29 -2.13
N PRO A 81 -10.97 -12.23 -2.79
CA PRO A 81 -11.51 -12.36 -4.14
C PRO A 81 -10.43 -12.81 -5.14
N ASP A 82 -10.82 -13.37 -6.27
CA ASP A 82 -9.92 -13.91 -7.30
C ASP A 82 -8.93 -12.90 -7.90
N TRP A 83 -9.28 -11.62 -7.85
CA TRP A 83 -8.45 -10.50 -8.31
C TRP A 83 -7.52 -9.93 -7.23
N VAL A 84 -7.50 -10.49 -6.03
CA VAL A 84 -6.60 -10.09 -4.93
C VAL A 84 -5.60 -11.20 -4.65
N GLU A 85 -4.34 -10.82 -4.52
CA GLU A 85 -3.27 -11.70 -4.05
C GLU A 85 -2.61 -11.12 -2.82
N ILE A 86 -2.27 -11.98 -1.87
CA ILE A 86 -1.64 -11.59 -0.61
C ILE A 86 -0.13 -11.78 -0.73
N SER A 87 0.62 -10.74 -0.41
CA SER A 87 2.07 -10.83 -0.19
C SER A 87 2.35 -11.03 1.30
N GLU A 88 3.47 -11.69 1.60
CA GLU A 88 3.89 -11.93 2.97
C GLU A 88 4.10 -10.63 3.75
N LEU A 89 3.69 -10.62 5.02
CA LEU A 89 4.00 -9.52 5.95
C LEU A 89 5.51 -9.47 6.22
N ALA A 90 6.13 -8.34 5.92
CA ALA A 90 7.56 -8.14 6.15
C ALA A 90 7.84 -7.85 7.64
N ASP A 91 7.75 -8.89 8.47
CA ASP A 91 7.95 -8.84 9.91
C ASP A 91 9.33 -9.39 10.30
N PRO A 92 10.31 -8.51 10.64
CA PRO A 92 11.64 -8.98 11.03
C PRO A 92 11.69 -9.59 12.42
N TYR A 93 10.62 -9.51 13.21
CA TYR A 93 10.54 -10.10 14.54
C TYR A 93 10.03 -11.55 14.53
N ARG A 94 9.00 -11.86 13.73
CA ARG A 94 8.31 -13.16 13.69
C ARG A 94 8.38 -13.88 12.36
N GLY A 95 8.73 -13.13 11.30
CA GLY A 95 8.74 -13.64 9.95
C GLY A 95 9.99 -14.43 9.57
N ARG A 96 10.12 -14.78 8.32
CA ARG A 96 11.19 -15.66 7.81
C ARG A 96 12.58 -15.04 7.85
N PHE A 97 12.69 -13.71 7.74
CA PHE A 97 13.95 -12.97 7.68
C PHE A 97 14.00 -11.95 8.81
N GLY A 98 14.96 -12.15 9.73
CA GLY A 98 15.06 -11.38 10.96
C GLY A 98 15.88 -10.09 10.85
N TYR A 99 16.01 -9.39 11.97
CA TYR A 99 16.77 -8.13 12.08
C TYR A 99 18.27 -8.27 11.75
N ASP A 100 18.82 -9.46 11.86
CA ASP A 100 20.23 -9.79 11.55
C ASP A 100 20.48 -10.05 10.07
N ASP A 101 19.44 -10.14 9.25
CA ASP A 101 19.56 -10.32 7.80
C ASP A 101 19.52 -8.95 7.08
N ALA A 102 20.70 -8.47 6.70
CA ALA A 102 20.84 -7.21 5.97
C ALA A 102 20.07 -7.15 4.63
N LYS A 103 19.64 -8.30 4.10
CA LYS A 103 18.85 -8.42 2.87
C LYS A 103 17.37 -8.77 3.13
N ALA A 104 16.91 -8.69 4.38
CA ALA A 104 15.54 -9.04 4.72
C ALA A 104 14.52 -8.30 3.86
N GLY A 105 14.67 -6.98 3.66
CA GLY A 105 13.77 -6.17 2.85
C GLY A 105 13.65 -6.66 1.41
N GLU A 106 14.78 -6.93 0.76
CA GLU A 106 14.82 -7.47 -0.61
C GLU A 106 14.17 -8.86 -0.70
N LYS A 107 14.45 -9.72 0.28
CA LYS A 107 13.92 -11.09 0.32
C LYS A 107 12.40 -11.13 0.54
N TYR A 108 11.86 -10.27 1.42
CA TYR A 108 10.41 -10.12 1.56
C TYR A 108 9.78 -9.52 0.30
N ALA A 109 10.43 -8.55 -0.34
CA ALA A 109 9.94 -7.95 -1.57
C ALA A 109 9.86 -8.95 -2.74
N ALA A 110 10.69 -10.00 -2.75
CA ALA A 110 10.64 -11.04 -3.77
C ALA A 110 9.31 -11.83 -3.76
N ASP A 111 8.57 -11.88 -2.64
CA ASP A 111 7.25 -12.51 -2.60
C ASP A 111 6.21 -11.78 -3.47
N VAL A 112 6.41 -10.50 -3.74
CA VAL A 112 5.55 -9.73 -4.66
C VAL A 112 5.65 -10.26 -6.11
N GLU A 113 6.81 -10.78 -6.52
CA GLU A 113 6.96 -11.41 -7.85
C GLU A 113 6.09 -12.68 -7.95
N ARG A 114 6.07 -13.50 -6.90
CA ARG A 114 5.17 -14.65 -6.80
C ARG A 114 3.69 -14.20 -6.92
N ALA A 115 3.33 -13.15 -6.18
CA ALA A 115 1.98 -12.62 -6.20
C ALA A 115 1.56 -12.07 -7.58
N ILE A 116 2.48 -11.40 -8.30
CA ILE A 116 2.26 -10.95 -9.68
C ILE A 116 1.99 -12.15 -10.59
N GLY A 117 2.81 -13.21 -10.50
CA GLY A 117 2.65 -14.44 -11.26
C GLY A 117 1.30 -15.10 -10.99
N ALA A 118 0.91 -15.24 -9.73
CA ALA A 118 -0.36 -15.85 -9.33
C ALA A 118 -1.59 -15.08 -9.85
N LEU A 119 -1.55 -13.74 -9.88
CA LEU A 119 -2.59 -12.93 -10.50
C LEU A 119 -2.67 -13.17 -12.02
N ALA A 120 -1.51 -13.23 -12.68
CA ALA A 120 -1.46 -13.48 -14.12
C ALA A 120 -2.00 -14.86 -14.50
N GLU A 121 -1.70 -15.91 -13.74
CA GLU A 121 -2.24 -17.26 -13.93
C GLU A 121 -3.76 -17.32 -13.81
N ARG A 122 -4.36 -16.44 -12.98
CA ARG A 122 -5.82 -16.30 -12.85
C ARG A 122 -6.43 -15.36 -13.90
N GLY A 123 -5.63 -14.85 -14.84
CA GLY A 123 -6.08 -13.94 -15.88
C GLY A 123 -6.23 -12.48 -15.45
N HIS A 124 -5.68 -12.11 -14.28
CA HIS A 124 -5.72 -10.74 -13.77
C HIS A 124 -4.38 -10.03 -13.99
N GLY A 125 -4.38 -8.95 -14.77
CA GLY A 125 -3.25 -8.04 -14.83
C GLY A 125 -3.16 -7.21 -13.55
N LEU A 126 -1.93 -6.89 -13.11
CA LEU A 126 -1.69 -6.08 -11.92
C LEU A 126 -2.11 -4.62 -12.13
N ALA A 127 -3.10 -4.14 -11.38
CA ALA A 127 -3.47 -2.73 -11.27
C ALA A 127 -2.61 -2.00 -10.25
N GLY A 128 -2.31 -2.63 -9.12
CA GLY A 128 -1.48 -2.01 -8.11
C GLY A 128 -1.19 -2.90 -6.89
N PHE A 129 -0.31 -2.37 -6.07
CA PHE A 129 0.02 -2.85 -4.73
C PHE A 129 -0.41 -1.77 -3.72
N ILE A 130 -1.05 -2.19 -2.62
CA ILE A 130 -1.37 -1.30 -1.50
C ILE A 130 -0.82 -1.87 -0.21
N ALA A 131 -0.19 -1.03 0.59
CA ALA A 131 0.27 -1.37 1.93
C ALA A 131 0.23 -0.15 2.86
N GLU A 132 0.00 -0.42 4.14
CA GLU A 132 0.33 0.52 5.20
C GLU A 132 1.87 0.62 5.31
N SER A 133 2.42 1.83 5.42
CA SER A 133 3.88 2.01 5.54
C SER A 133 4.44 1.32 6.80
N PHE A 134 3.61 1.25 7.86
CA PHE A 134 3.81 0.45 9.06
C PHE A 134 2.51 -0.28 9.35
N PRO A 135 2.41 -1.59 9.07
CA PRO A 135 1.20 -2.36 9.30
C PRO A 135 0.71 -2.26 10.74
N SER A 136 -0.40 -1.55 10.94
CA SER A 136 -0.88 -1.20 12.28
C SER A 136 -1.65 -2.35 12.92
N VAL A 137 -2.66 -2.85 12.24
CA VAL A 137 -3.49 -3.98 12.72
C VAL A 137 -2.68 -5.27 12.75
N GLY A 138 -1.70 -5.40 11.86
CA GLY A 138 -0.75 -6.51 11.83
C GLY A 138 0.22 -6.54 13.01
N GLY A 139 0.35 -5.46 13.80
CA GLY A 139 1.16 -5.45 15.01
C GLY A 139 2.10 -4.26 15.19
N GLN A 140 1.90 -3.14 14.50
CA GLN A 140 2.80 -1.98 14.49
C GLN A 140 4.22 -2.37 14.05
N ILE A 141 4.29 -3.04 12.92
CA ILE A 141 5.53 -3.65 12.43
C ILE A 141 6.31 -2.65 11.61
N GLU A 142 7.57 -2.45 11.96
CA GLU A 142 8.54 -1.73 11.12
C GLU A 142 9.11 -2.70 10.07
N PRO A 143 8.81 -2.48 8.78
CA PRO A 143 9.35 -3.34 7.73
C PRO A 143 10.89 -3.20 7.66
N PRO A 144 11.62 -4.26 7.26
CA PRO A 144 13.06 -4.17 7.05
C PRO A 144 13.43 -3.08 6.04
N ALA A 145 14.57 -2.44 6.25
CA ALA A 145 15.05 -1.38 5.37
C ALA A 145 15.06 -1.80 3.90
N GLY A 146 14.58 -0.91 3.02
CA GLY A 146 14.52 -1.16 1.58
C GLY A 146 13.37 -2.05 1.11
N TYR A 147 12.49 -2.52 2.00
CA TYR A 147 11.35 -3.36 1.62
C TYR A 147 10.42 -2.64 0.64
N LEU A 148 9.84 -1.49 1.03
CA LEU A 148 8.89 -0.79 0.16
C LEU A 148 9.52 -0.28 -1.13
N SER A 149 10.78 0.20 -1.11
CA SER A 149 11.45 0.62 -2.33
C SER A 149 11.60 -0.54 -3.32
N SER A 150 12.02 -1.72 -2.82
CA SER A 150 12.15 -2.93 -3.64
C SER A 150 10.80 -3.46 -4.15
N VAL A 151 9.74 -3.38 -3.34
CA VAL A 151 8.38 -3.74 -3.79
C VAL A 151 7.91 -2.79 -4.88
N TYR A 152 8.08 -1.48 -4.68
CA TYR A 152 7.58 -0.47 -5.62
C TYR A 152 8.28 -0.56 -6.99
N GLU A 153 9.57 -0.90 -7.02
CA GLU A 153 10.29 -1.16 -8.26
C GLU A 153 9.63 -2.31 -9.04
N ARG A 154 9.43 -3.48 -8.42
CA ARG A 154 8.81 -4.67 -9.03
C ARG A 154 7.39 -4.42 -9.51
N VAL A 155 6.60 -3.72 -8.71
CA VAL A 155 5.21 -3.37 -9.05
C VAL A 155 5.15 -2.48 -10.29
N ARG A 156 6.03 -1.46 -10.35
CA ARG A 156 6.10 -0.56 -11.51
C ARG A 156 6.62 -1.25 -12.77
N GLU A 157 7.63 -2.12 -12.65
CA GLU A 157 8.10 -2.95 -13.76
C GLU A 157 7.00 -3.85 -14.33
N ALA A 158 6.09 -4.35 -13.48
CA ALA A 158 4.91 -5.10 -13.90
C ALA A 158 3.77 -4.20 -14.44
N GLY A 159 3.95 -2.88 -14.44
CA GLY A 159 2.98 -1.89 -14.92
C GLY A 159 1.83 -1.62 -13.95
N GLY A 160 2.02 -1.94 -12.65
CA GLY A 160 1.10 -1.61 -11.57
C GLY A 160 1.43 -0.28 -10.90
N LEU A 161 0.51 0.23 -10.11
CA LEU A 161 0.68 1.42 -9.29
C LEU A 161 0.97 1.05 -7.83
N CYS A 162 1.74 1.91 -7.14
CA CYS A 162 2.02 1.75 -5.71
C CYS A 162 1.16 2.72 -4.92
N ILE A 163 0.44 2.20 -3.93
CA ILE A 163 -0.44 2.96 -3.04
C ILE A 163 0.11 2.83 -1.62
N ALA A 164 0.57 3.94 -1.05
CA ALA A 164 0.95 4.00 0.36
C ALA A 164 -0.28 4.43 1.18
N ASP A 165 -0.75 3.55 2.05
CA ASP A 165 -1.78 3.88 3.02
C ASP A 165 -1.13 4.54 4.23
N GLU A 166 -1.25 5.86 4.28
CA GLU A 166 -0.66 6.72 5.31
C GLU A 166 -1.69 7.16 6.38
N VAL A 167 -2.83 6.49 6.47
CA VAL A 167 -3.91 6.86 7.40
C VAL A 167 -3.43 6.88 8.86
N GLN A 168 -2.52 5.99 9.23
CA GLN A 168 -1.94 5.98 10.57
C GLN A 168 -0.54 6.58 10.66
N THR A 169 0.22 6.60 9.59
CA THR A 169 1.65 6.94 9.61
C THR A 169 1.97 8.34 9.12
N GLY A 170 1.09 8.94 8.35
CA GLY A 170 1.30 10.26 7.78
C GLY A 170 1.31 11.41 8.78
N LEU A 171 1.65 12.59 8.28
CA LEU A 171 1.64 13.86 9.01
C LEU A 171 2.60 13.88 10.23
N GLY A 172 3.77 13.26 10.10
CA GLY A 172 4.81 13.25 11.14
C GLY A 172 4.54 12.29 12.30
N ARG A 173 3.61 11.33 12.17
CA ARG A 173 3.28 10.38 13.24
C ARG A 173 4.49 9.57 13.72
N LEU A 174 5.40 9.22 12.81
CA LEU A 174 6.55 8.39 13.11
C LEU A 174 7.73 9.18 13.74
N GLY A 175 7.71 10.51 13.64
CA GLY A 175 8.75 11.37 14.20
C GLY A 175 9.90 11.64 13.24
N ASP A 176 10.48 10.63 12.63
CA ASP A 176 11.67 10.73 11.77
C ASP A 176 11.35 11.18 10.34
N ALA A 177 10.11 11.01 9.90
CA ALA A 177 9.64 11.38 8.58
C ALA A 177 8.23 11.98 8.63
N TYR A 178 7.88 12.82 7.65
CA TYR A 178 6.55 13.39 7.56
C TYR A 178 5.54 12.39 7.00
N TRP A 179 5.96 11.56 6.05
CA TRP A 179 5.20 10.42 5.51
C TRP A 179 5.94 9.11 5.81
N GLY A 180 5.20 8.07 6.20
CA GLY A 180 5.79 6.79 6.60
C GLY A 180 6.60 6.12 5.50
N PHE A 181 6.17 6.20 4.24
CA PHE A 181 6.89 5.62 3.11
C PHE A 181 8.30 6.22 2.90
N GLU A 182 8.56 7.43 3.40
CA GLU A 182 9.87 8.09 3.30
C GLU A 182 10.95 7.34 4.10
N THR A 183 10.57 6.71 5.22
CA THR A 183 11.50 5.92 6.04
C THR A 183 12.09 4.74 5.27
N GLN A 184 11.38 4.25 4.26
CA GLN A 184 11.75 3.14 3.40
C GLN A 184 12.39 3.57 2.07
N GLN A 185 12.73 4.87 1.93
CA GLN A 185 13.27 5.47 0.71
C GLN A 185 12.41 5.26 -0.55
N ALA A 186 11.13 4.95 -0.38
CA ALA A 186 10.20 4.63 -1.45
C ALA A 186 9.77 5.85 -2.29
N SER A 187 10.13 7.05 -1.86
CA SER A 187 9.83 8.31 -2.56
C SER A 187 10.72 8.60 -3.78
N ARG A 188 11.82 7.87 -3.96
CA ARG A 188 12.83 8.14 -5.00
C ARG A 188 12.54 7.48 -6.35
N THR A 189 11.48 6.72 -6.42
CA THR A 189 11.09 5.97 -7.64
C THR A 189 9.66 6.35 -8.13
#